data_a2a033b9d6eef588ac86130abafba881
#
_entry.id   a2a033b9d6eef588ac86130abafba881
#
_cell.length_a   1.000
_cell.length_b   1.000
_cell.length_c   1.000
_cell.angle_alpha   90.00
_cell.angle_beta   90.00
_cell.angle_gamma   90.00
#
_symmetry.space_group_name_H-M   'P 1'
#
loop_
_entity.id
_entity.type
_entity.pdbx_description
1 polymer ?
#
loop_
_entity_poly.entity_id
_entity_poly.type
_entity_poly.pdbx_seq_one_letter_code
_entity_poly.pdbx_strand_id
1 'polypeptide(L)'
;MSGDPLSLIIYALAAVALAGIGVHALAVRVHLLRRLIALNILSAAVFLLLVTIARRAPGSMPDPVPHAMVLTGIVVAVSATALALILIRRIFDATGGSRLPDDTEDGAGSP
;
A
#
# COMPACT_ATOMS: atom_id res chain seq x y z
N MET A 1 19.83 5.78 -18.08
CA MET A 1 19.24 4.56 -17.59
C MET A 1 17.78 4.72 -17.25
N SER A 2 17.43 5.73 -16.46
CA SER A 2 16.05 5.92 -16.05
C SER A 2 15.11 6.29 -17.19
N GLY A 3 15.64 6.59 -18.36
CA GLY A 3 14.82 6.89 -19.55
C GLY A 3 14.69 5.74 -20.52
N ASP A 4 15.35 4.61 -20.24
CA ASP A 4 15.31 3.48 -21.16
C ASP A 4 13.93 2.83 -21.19
N PRO A 5 13.41 2.47 -22.38
CA PRO A 5 12.12 1.77 -22.43
C PRO A 5 12.11 0.49 -21.62
N LEU A 6 13.24 -0.22 -21.57
CA LEU A 6 13.33 -1.46 -20.82
C LEU A 6 13.19 -1.19 -19.32
N SER A 7 13.84 -0.15 -18.82
CA SER A 7 13.72 0.24 -17.40
C SER A 7 12.28 0.58 -17.05
N LEU A 8 11.62 1.36 -17.88
CA LEU A 8 10.23 1.75 -17.65
C LEU A 8 9.31 0.54 -17.62
N ILE A 9 9.53 -0.41 -18.52
CA ILE A 9 8.75 -1.63 -18.56
C ILE A 9 8.95 -2.44 -17.30
N ILE A 10 10.20 -2.57 -16.84
CA ILE A 10 10.50 -3.30 -15.62
C ILE A 10 9.80 -2.68 -14.41
N TYR A 11 9.89 -1.36 -14.28
CA TYR A 11 9.22 -0.67 -13.16
C TYR A 11 7.71 -0.78 -13.25
N ALA A 12 7.15 -0.67 -14.46
CA ALA A 12 5.71 -0.81 -14.63
C ALA A 12 5.24 -2.22 -14.28
N LEU A 13 5.99 -3.24 -14.70
CA LEU A 13 5.67 -4.62 -14.35
C LEU A 13 5.76 -4.86 -12.85
N ALA A 14 6.79 -4.29 -12.22
CA ALA A 14 6.94 -4.40 -10.77
C ALA A 14 5.76 -3.73 -10.05
N ALA A 15 5.33 -2.57 -10.51
CA ALA A 15 4.21 -1.86 -9.92
C ALA A 15 2.92 -2.67 -10.04
N VAL A 16 2.67 -3.25 -11.20
CA VAL A 16 1.48 -4.08 -11.43
C VAL A 16 1.52 -5.33 -10.55
N ALA A 17 2.68 -5.97 -10.46
CA ALA A 17 2.85 -7.15 -9.61
C ALA A 17 2.60 -6.83 -8.15
N LEU A 18 3.18 -5.74 -7.66
CA LEU A 18 2.96 -5.30 -6.28
C LEU A 18 1.49 -4.95 -6.02
N ALA A 19 0.86 -4.29 -6.98
CA ALA A 19 -0.56 -3.96 -6.86
C ALA A 19 -1.40 -5.22 -6.77
N GLY A 20 -1.11 -6.21 -7.60
CA GLY A 20 -1.81 -7.49 -7.56
C GLY A 20 -1.64 -8.21 -6.24
N ILE A 21 -0.41 -8.25 -5.73
CA ILE A 21 -0.12 -8.85 -4.44
C ILE A 21 -0.85 -8.11 -3.32
N GLY A 22 -0.81 -6.78 -3.36
CA GLY A 22 -1.47 -5.96 -2.34
C GLY A 22 -2.98 -6.16 -2.31
N VAL A 23 -3.60 -6.17 -3.47
CA VAL A 23 -5.05 -6.37 -3.56
C VAL A 23 -5.42 -7.78 -3.10
N HIS A 24 -4.66 -8.78 -3.52
CA HIS A 24 -4.91 -10.15 -3.10
C HIS A 24 -4.80 -10.29 -1.58
N ALA A 25 -3.73 -9.76 -1.01
CA ALA A 25 -3.53 -9.84 0.43
C ALA A 25 -4.61 -9.07 1.18
N LEU A 26 -5.04 -7.93 0.66
CA LEU A 26 -6.09 -7.14 1.28
C LEU A 26 -7.42 -7.91 1.28
N ALA A 27 -7.69 -8.63 0.21
CA ALA A 27 -8.94 -9.38 0.09
C ALA A 27 -8.94 -10.65 0.94
N VAL A 28 -7.78 -11.32 1.07
CA VAL A 28 -7.70 -12.63 1.72
C VAL A 28 -7.44 -12.51 3.23
N ARG A 29 -6.60 -11.55 3.62
CA ARG A 29 -6.23 -11.43 5.02
C ARG A 29 -7.32 -10.75 5.84
N VAL A 30 -7.57 -11.29 7.03
CA VAL A 30 -8.60 -10.76 7.93
C VAL A 30 -7.99 -10.07 9.15
N HIS A 31 -6.74 -10.37 9.45
CA HIS A 31 -6.04 -9.72 10.55
C HIS A 31 -5.78 -8.25 10.20
N LEU A 32 -6.16 -7.34 11.08
CA LEU A 32 -6.09 -5.90 10.78
C LEU A 32 -4.67 -5.43 10.46
N LEU A 33 -3.68 -5.91 11.21
CA LEU A 33 -2.30 -5.52 10.95
C LEU A 33 -1.83 -5.98 9.58
N ARG A 34 -2.19 -7.19 9.19
CA ARG A 34 -1.83 -7.71 7.87
C ARG A 34 -2.52 -6.96 6.74
N ARG A 35 -3.76 -6.55 6.96
CA ARG A 35 -4.48 -5.72 5.99
C ARG A 35 -3.82 -4.35 5.86
N LEU A 36 -3.33 -3.80 6.96
CA LEU A 36 -2.63 -2.52 6.91
C LEU A 36 -1.33 -2.64 6.11
N ILE A 37 -0.59 -3.72 6.31
CA ILE A 37 0.63 -3.97 5.54
C ILE A 37 0.29 -4.12 4.05
N ALA A 38 -0.77 -4.86 3.73
CA ALA A 38 -1.21 -5.03 2.35
C ALA A 38 -1.60 -3.70 1.71
N LEU A 39 -2.27 -2.84 2.45
CA LEU A 39 -2.63 -1.52 1.98
C LEU A 39 -1.39 -0.66 1.71
N ASN A 40 -0.38 -0.76 2.56
CA ASN A 40 0.88 -0.05 2.36
C ASN A 40 1.60 -0.53 1.10
N ILE A 41 1.60 -1.84 0.86
CA ILE A 41 2.18 -2.41 -0.37
C ILE A 41 1.43 -1.88 -1.59
N LEU A 42 0.12 -1.85 -1.53
CA LEU A 42 -0.70 -1.32 -2.62
C LEU A 42 -0.41 0.15 -2.88
N SER A 43 -0.28 0.93 -1.82
CA SER A 43 0.08 2.35 -1.94
C SER A 43 1.45 2.52 -2.59
N ALA A 44 2.41 1.71 -2.19
CA ALA A 44 3.75 1.74 -2.78
C ALA A 44 3.69 1.41 -4.28
N ALA A 45 2.85 0.46 -4.65
CA ALA A 45 2.68 0.09 -6.06
C ALA A 45 2.13 1.26 -6.87
N VAL A 46 1.14 1.96 -6.33
CA VAL A 46 0.57 3.14 -7.01
C VAL A 46 1.61 4.24 -7.13
N PHE A 47 2.38 4.49 -6.08
CA PHE A 47 3.43 5.51 -6.12
C PHE A 47 4.49 5.17 -7.15
N LEU A 48 4.91 3.90 -7.20
CA LEU A 48 5.87 3.44 -8.18
C LEU A 48 5.34 3.63 -9.60
N LEU A 49 4.07 3.33 -9.82
CA LEU A 49 3.44 3.51 -11.11
C LEU A 49 3.41 4.99 -11.51
N LEU A 50 3.07 5.87 -10.58
CA LEU A 50 3.05 7.31 -10.84
C LEU A 50 4.43 7.83 -11.23
N VAL A 51 5.47 7.40 -10.51
CA VAL A 51 6.84 7.81 -10.82
C VAL A 51 7.27 7.26 -12.18
N THR A 52 6.88 6.03 -12.49
CA THR A 52 7.17 5.43 -13.79
C THR A 52 6.52 6.22 -14.93
N ILE A 53 5.28 6.61 -14.75
CA ILE A 53 4.57 7.40 -15.75
C ILE A 53 5.23 8.79 -15.90
N ALA A 54 5.69 9.37 -14.81
CA ALA A 54 6.35 10.66 -14.85
C ALA A 54 7.62 10.64 -15.69
N ARG A 55 8.26 9.49 -15.82
CA ARG A 55 9.49 9.34 -16.59
C ARG A 55 9.27 8.71 -17.96
N ARG A 56 8.04 8.69 -18.43
CA ARG A 56 7.68 8.00 -19.64
C ARG A 56 8.28 8.59 -20.91
N ALA A 57 8.53 9.90 -20.94
CA ALA A 57 9.00 10.58 -22.14
C ALA A 57 10.54 10.53 -22.20
N PRO A 58 11.11 9.76 -23.12
CA PRO A 58 12.57 9.68 -23.24
C PRO A 58 13.15 11.04 -23.64
N GLY A 59 14.27 11.40 -23.04
CA GLY A 59 14.98 12.62 -23.39
C GLY A 59 14.38 13.89 -22.83
N SER A 60 13.25 13.84 -22.14
CA SER A 60 12.66 14.98 -21.50
C SER A 60 12.82 14.88 -19.99
N MET A 61 12.67 16.01 -19.30
CA MET A 61 12.72 16.00 -17.85
C MET A 61 11.48 15.30 -17.31
N PRO A 62 11.60 14.57 -16.18
CA PRO A 62 10.44 13.98 -15.54
C PRO A 62 9.42 15.05 -15.18
N ASP A 63 8.16 14.70 -15.35
CA ASP A 63 7.07 15.60 -14.97
C ASP A 63 7.11 15.79 -13.44
N PRO A 64 7.22 17.04 -12.96
CA PRO A 64 7.28 17.31 -11.52
C PRO A 64 5.96 17.06 -10.80
N VAL A 65 4.84 17.10 -11.50
CA VAL A 65 3.53 16.97 -10.86
C VAL A 65 3.33 15.58 -10.23
N PRO A 66 3.54 14.47 -10.97
CA PRO A 66 3.45 13.15 -10.33
C PRO A 66 4.44 12.96 -9.19
N HIS A 67 5.64 13.52 -9.30
CA HIS A 67 6.62 13.44 -8.21
C HIS A 67 6.12 14.15 -6.95
N ALA A 68 5.55 15.34 -7.12
CA ALA A 68 4.99 16.07 -5.99
C ALA A 68 3.81 15.32 -5.37
N MET A 69 2.97 14.71 -6.19
CA MET A 69 1.86 13.91 -5.70
C MET A 69 2.33 12.71 -4.90
N VAL A 70 3.42 12.06 -5.34
CA VAL A 70 3.99 10.94 -4.61
C VAL A 70 4.51 11.38 -3.25
N LEU A 71 5.22 12.49 -3.20
CA LEU A 71 5.74 13.01 -1.93
C LEU A 71 4.61 13.33 -0.96
N THR A 72 3.57 13.99 -1.44
CA THR A 72 2.39 14.27 -0.63
C THR A 72 1.73 12.98 -0.17
N GLY A 73 1.60 12.02 -1.08
CA GLY A 73 1.02 10.72 -0.78
C GLY A 73 1.81 9.95 0.27
N ILE A 74 3.14 10.02 0.24
CA ILE A 74 3.97 9.36 1.24
C ILE A 74 3.69 9.94 2.62
N VAL A 75 3.62 11.26 2.73
CA VAL A 75 3.33 11.90 4.01
C VAL A 75 1.96 11.50 4.52
N VAL A 76 0.95 11.52 3.65
CA VAL A 76 -0.40 11.11 4.02
C VAL A 76 -0.42 9.64 4.42
N ALA A 77 0.28 8.78 3.69
CA ALA A 77 0.31 7.35 3.97
C ALA A 77 0.94 7.07 5.33
N VAL A 78 2.03 7.76 5.65
CA VAL A 78 2.69 7.60 6.95
C VAL A 78 1.75 8.02 8.09
N SER A 79 1.10 9.16 7.92
CA SER A 79 0.15 9.66 8.93
C SER A 79 -1.04 8.74 9.11
N ALA A 80 -1.61 8.27 8.00
CA ALA A 80 -2.75 7.37 8.04
C ALA A 80 -2.36 6.02 8.66
N THR A 81 -1.16 5.52 8.34
CA THR A 81 -0.66 4.28 8.91
C THR A 81 -0.47 4.41 10.42
N ALA A 82 0.08 5.51 10.87
CA ALA A 82 0.26 5.75 12.31
C ALA A 82 -1.09 5.78 13.01
N LEU A 83 -2.07 6.46 12.45
CA LEU A 83 -3.42 6.50 13.01
C LEU A 83 -4.04 5.11 13.04
N ALA A 84 -3.90 4.36 11.96
CA ALA A 84 -4.44 3.02 11.88
C ALA A 84 -3.80 2.09 12.91
N LEU A 85 -2.50 2.21 13.14
CA LEU A 85 -1.82 1.42 14.16
C LEU A 85 -2.34 1.73 15.56
N ILE A 86 -2.59 2.99 15.84
CA ILE A 86 -3.16 3.39 17.12
C ILE A 86 -4.55 2.81 17.30
N LEU A 87 -5.37 2.85 16.24
CA LEU A 87 -6.73 2.30 16.29
C LEU A 87 -6.70 0.78 16.47
N ILE A 88 -5.79 0.09 15.78
CA ILE A 88 -5.64 -1.36 15.94
C ILE A 88 -5.24 -1.68 17.37
N ARG A 89 -4.34 -0.88 17.93
CA ARG A 89 -3.91 -1.06 19.31
C ARG A 89 -5.06 -0.89 20.28
N ARG A 90 -5.92 0.10 20.04
CA ARG A 90 -7.10 0.31 20.87
C ARG A 90 -8.09 -0.84 20.76
N ILE A 91 -8.28 -1.35 19.56
CA ILE A 91 -9.13 -2.52 19.37
C ILE A 91 -8.55 -3.72 20.11
N PHE A 92 -7.25 -3.91 20.04
CA PHE A 92 -6.59 -4.98 20.76
C PHE A 92 -6.82 -4.86 22.27
N ASP A 93 -6.65 -3.67 22.80
CA ASP A 93 -6.84 -3.42 24.25
C ASP A 93 -8.29 -3.64 24.66
N ALA A 94 -9.23 -3.29 23.79
CA ALA A 94 -10.67 -3.37 24.13
C ALA A 94 -11.21 -4.79 23.95
N THR A 95 -10.73 -5.54 22.97
CA THR A 95 -11.30 -6.83 22.62
C THR A 95 -10.33 -8.00 22.84
N GLY A 96 -9.08 -7.72 23.09
CA GLY A 96 -8.06 -8.75 23.21
C GLY A 96 -7.59 -9.34 21.89
N GLY A 97 -8.02 -8.77 20.76
CA GLY A 97 -7.59 -9.23 19.46
C GLY A 97 -7.63 -8.15 18.39
N SER A 98 -6.88 -8.35 17.33
CA SER A 98 -6.78 -7.39 16.23
C SER A 98 -7.53 -7.85 14.99
N ARG A 99 -8.43 -8.81 15.13
CA ARG A 99 -9.25 -9.29 14.02
C ARG A 99 -10.55 -8.50 13.92
N LEU A 100 -11.11 -8.51 12.73
CA LEU A 100 -12.40 -7.90 12.51
C LEU A 100 -13.49 -8.62 13.30
N PRO A 101 -14.57 -7.93 13.67
CA PRO A 101 -15.64 -8.55 14.46
C PRO A 101 -16.23 -9.81 13.85
N ASP A 102 -16.37 -9.85 12.53
CA ASP A 102 -16.91 -11.04 11.85
C ASP A 102 -16.05 -12.28 12.08
N ASP A 103 -14.73 -12.10 12.02
CA ASP A 103 -13.81 -13.19 12.26
C ASP A 103 -13.76 -13.56 13.73
N THR A 104 -13.96 -12.58 14.59
CA THR A 104 -14.03 -12.82 16.02
C THR A 104 -15.22 -13.67 16.37
N GLU A 105 -16.34 -13.48 15.67
CA GLU A 105 -17.53 -14.31 15.87
C GLU A 105 -17.25 -15.78 15.56
N ASP A 106 -16.59 -16.04 14.44
CA ASP A 106 -16.25 -17.39 14.06
C ASP A 106 -15.30 -18.03 15.05
N GLY A 107 -14.40 -17.24 15.59
CA GLY A 107 -13.47 -17.70 16.59
C GLY A 107 -13.91 -17.39 18.01
N ALA A 108 -15.11 -16.90 18.20
CA ALA A 108 -15.56 -16.39 19.49
C ALA A 108 -15.57 -17.46 20.58
N GLY A 109 -15.73 -18.69 20.19
CA GLY A 109 -15.65 -19.77 21.14
C GLY A 109 -14.25 -20.02 21.66
N SER A 110 -13.26 -19.44 21.03
CA SER A 110 -11.87 -19.64 21.42
C SER A 110 -11.35 -18.39 22.10
N PRO A 111 -11.15 -18.43 23.38
CA PRO A 111 -10.52 -17.33 24.09
C PRO A 111 -9.07 -17.16 23.69
#